data_6f68ca13d2ed927dde06e14cde2061a4
#
_entry.id   6f68ca13d2ed927dde06e14cde2061a4
#
_cell.length_a   1.000
_cell.length_b   1.000
_cell.length_c   1.000
_cell.angle_alpha   90.00
_cell.angle_beta   90.00
_cell.angle_gamma   90.00
#
_symmetry.space_group_name_H-M   'P 1'
#
loop_
_entity.id
_entity.type
_entity.pdbx_description
1 polymer ?
#
loop_
_entity_poly.entity_id
_entity_poly.type
_entity_poly.pdbx_seq_one_letter_code
_entity_poly.pdbx_strand_id
1 'polypeptide(L)'
;MIEGGVTAAKGFMAASTAAGIKYKNRQDMAMIYSKEPCKSAGTFTTNLVKAAPVKWDKNQVTSGADAQAVIINAGIANACTGEEGMGYCAQTAKAAAETLGVAADGVLVASTGVIGMQLPIDKIAAGVKAMAPLLGDSLEKGTEASKAIMTTDTKNKQVAVQIDMNGTTVTIGGMCKGSGMIHPNMCTMLSFVTTDAAISKELLQEALSEDIKDTYNMISVDGDTSTNDTVLLLANGLAGNKEITEKNEDYALFCEALNYINETLAKKMAGDGEGCTALFEVKIVGAETKDQAKVLAKSVITSSLTKAAIFGHDANWGRILCAMGYSGAQFDPEKVDLFFESAAGHMQIIKDGVAVDYSEEEATKILSEPEVTAIADIKMGDAQATAWGCDLTFDYVKINADYRS
;
A
#
# COMPACT_ATOMS: atom_id res chain seq x y z
N MET A 1 -16.13 -5.41 8.86
CA MET A 1 -14.73 -5.40 9.35
C MET A 1 -14.57 -6.46 10.42
N ILE A 2 -13.43 -7.16 10.42
CA ILE A 2 -13.02 -8.09 11.48
C ILE A 2 -11.58 -7.76 11.90
N GLU A 3 -11.16 -8.22 13.06
CA GLU A 3 -9.76 -8.16 13.46
C GLU A 3 -8.95 -9.18 12.65
N GLY A 4 -7.85 -8.76 12.01
CA GLY A 4 -7.07 -9.68 11.17
C GLY A 4 -6.13 -8.99 10.20
N GLY A 5 -5.44 -9.83 9.45
CA GLY A 5 -4.51 -9.51 8.37
C GLY A 5 -4.44 -10.69 7.40
N VAL A 6 -3.27 -11.01 6.87
CA VAL A 6 -3.08 -12.07 5.85
C VAL A 6 -3.45 -13.49 6.31
N THR A 7 -3.59 -13.72 7.61
CA THR A 7 -4.01 -15.02 8.17
C THR A 7 -5.52 -15.10 8.40
N ALA A 8 -6.29 -14.04 8.12
CA ALA A 8 -7.73 -14.03 8.36
C ALA A 8 -8.51 -14.93 7.38
N ALA A 9 -8.07 -14.98 6.12
CA ALA A 9 -8.69 -15.82 5.10
C ALA A 9 -8.36 -17.31 5.34
N LYS A 10 -9.36 -18.16 5.19
CA LYS A 10 -9.26 -19.59 5.46
C LYS A 10 -8.12 -20.24 4.66
N GLY A 11 -7.30 -21.04 5.34
CA GLY A 11 -6.20 -21.79 4.73
C GLY A 11 -4.90 -21.00 4.57
N PHE A 12 -4.86 -19.70 4.88
CA PHE A 12 -3.63 -18.93 4.91
C PHE A 12 -2.96 -18.98 6.29
N MET A 13 -1.65 -19.12 6.27
CA MET A 13 -0.78 -19.17 7.43
C MET A 13 0.36 -18.17 7.26
N ALA A 14 0.93 -17.69 8.35
CA ALA A 14 2.10 -16.84 8.33
C ALA A 14 3.13 -17.26 9.37
N ALA A 15 4.37 -16.90 9.15
CA ALA A 15 5.47 -17.02 10.08
C ALA A 15 6.46 -15.89 9.89
N SER A 16 7.29 -15.65 10.90
CA SER A 16 8.37 -14.68 10.84
C SER A 16 9.58 -15.16 11.64
N THR A 17 10.76 -14.64 11.31
CA THR A 17 12.01 -14.97 12.01
C THR A 17 13.02 -13.83 11.94
N ALA A 18 13.98 -13.84 12.87
CA ALA A 18 15.15 -13.00 12.85
C ALA A 18 16.30 -13.74 12.14
N ALA A 19 16.39 -13.59 10.82
CA ALA A 19 17.46 -14.21 10.03
C ALA A 19 18.79 -13.44 10.13
N GLY A 20 18.76 -12.20 10.62
CA GLY A 20 19.95 -11.34 10.75
C GLY A 20 20.49 -10.90 9.40
N ILE A 21 19.60 -10.57 8.46
CA ILE A 21 19.95 -10.14 7.11
C ILE A 21 20.78 -8.85 7.15
N LYS A 22 20.25 -7.82 7.78
CA LYS A 22 20.93 -6.55 8.06
C LYS A 22 20.80 -6.17 9.54
N TYR A 23 19.62 -6.41 10.12
CA TYR A 23 19.31 -5.99 11.48
C TYR A 23 19.79 -7.02 12.52
N LYS A 24 20.12 -6.52 13.72
CA LYS A 24 20.37 -7.36 14.89
C LYS A 24 19.16 -7.30 15.83
N ASN A 25 18.79 -8.45 16.39
CA ASN A 25 17.74 -8.54 17.44
C ASN A 25 16.32 -8.10 17.03
N ARG A 26 15.97 -8.19 15.73
CA ARG A 26 14.58 -8.01 15.27
C ARG A 26 14.26 -9.03 14.19
N GLN A 27 12.99 -9.33 14.04
CA GLN A 27 12.50 -10.12 12.91
C GLN A 27 12.67 -9.32 11.61
N ASP A 28 13.21 -9.96 10.59
CA ASP A 28 13.55 -9.38 9.29
C ASP A 28 13.20 -10.28 8.11
N MET A 29 12.54 -11.40 8.38
CA MET A 29 11.90 -12.26 7.38
C MET A 29 10.48 -12.62 7.77
N ALA A 30 9.60 -12.67 6.76
CA ALA A 30 8.24 -13.19 6.87
C ALA A 30 7.95 -14.19 5.75
N MET A 31 7.02 -15.09 6.03
CA MET A 31 6.49 -16.07 5.10
C MET A 31 4.96 -16.03 5.16
N ILE A 32 4.31 -15.95 4.01
CA ILE A 32 2.88 -16.23 3.85
C ILE A 32 2.79 -17.56 3.12
N TYR A 33 1.95 -18.45 3.58
CA TYR A 33 1.75 -19.78 3.00
C TYR A 33 0.26 -20.09 2.90
N SER A 34 -0.15 -20.68 1.79
CA SER A 34 -1.50 -21.22 1.61
C SER A 34 -1.47 -22.75 1.62
N LYS A 35 -2.45 -23.37 2.32
CA LYS A 35 -2.63 -24.83 2.33
C LYS A 35 -2.98 -25.39 0.94
N GLU A 36 -3.62 -24.56 0.11
CA GLU A 36 -3.99 -24.90 -1.26
C GLU A 36 -3.32 -23.94 -2.25
N PRO A 37 -3.04 -24.37 -3.50
CA PRO A 37 -2.58 -23.49 -4.55
C PRO A 37 -3.56 -22.33 -4.80
N CYS A 38 -3.02 -21.12 -5.03
CA CYS A 38 -3.78 -19.88 -5.17
C CYS A 38 -3.73 -19.36 -6.60
N LYS A 39 -4.85 -18.91 -7.11
CA LYS A 39 -4.82 -17.93 -8.20
C LYS A 39 -4.12 -16.67 -7.67
N SER A 40 -3.19 -16.13 -8.45
CA SER A 40 -2.42 -14.95 -8.07
C SER A 40 -2.62 -13.80 -9.03
N ALA A 41 -2.75 -12.60 -8.49
CA ALA A 41 -2.70 -11.34 -9.22
C ALA A 41 -1.59 -10.47 -8.64
N GLY A 42 -1.01 -9.60 -9.47
CA GLY A 42 0.06 -8.72 -9.04
C GLY A 42 0.11 -7.41 -9.81
N THR A 43 0.49 -6.35 -9.10
CA THR A 43 0.84 -5.07 -9.70
C THR A 43 2.20 -4.63 -9.20
N PHE A 44 2.96 -3.96 -10.06
CA PHE A 44 4.40 -3.79 -9.88
C PHE A 44 4.83 -2.38 -10.27
N THR A 45 5.91 -1.89 -9.65
CA THR A 45 6.47 -0.56 -9.94
C THR A 45 6.69 -0.33 -11.44
N THR A 46 6.37 0.89 -11.89
CA THR A 46 6.72 1.37 -13.23
C THR A 46 8.10 1.99 -13.29
N ASN A 47 8.80 2.14 -12.16
CA ASN A 47 10.19 2.62 -12.15
C ASN A 47 11.03 1.78 -13.13
N LEU A 48 11.86 2.43 -13.94
CA LEU A 48 12.75 1.75 -14.87
C LEU A 48 13.82 0.92 -14.15
N VAL A 49 14.24 1.38 -12.96
CA VAL A 49 15.15 0.66 -12.08
C VAL A 49 14.34 -0.33 -11.23
N LYS A 50 14.04 -1.50 -11.80
CA LYS A 50 13.27 -2.55 -11.11
C LYS A 50 14.17 -3.52 -10.35
N ALA A 51 13.83 -3.77 -9.09
CA ALA A 51 14.47 -4.82 -8.29
C ALA A 51 14.23 -6.21 -8.88
N ALA A 52 15.12 -7.14 -8.58
CA ALA A 52 15.01 -8.52 -9.06
C ALA A 52 13.70 -9.22 -8.61
N PRO A 53 13.24 -9.08 -7.35
CA PRO A 53 11.96 -9.63 -6.91
C PRO A 53 10.76 -9.16 -7.76
N VAL A 54 10.73 -7.89 -8.15
CA VAL A 54 9.67 -7.34 -9.02
C VAL A 54 9.61 -8.06 -10.36
N LYS A 55 10.79 -8.31 -10.97
CA LYS A 55 10.88 -9.04 -12.24
C LYS A 55 10.49 -10.50 -12.07
N TRP A 56 10.93 -11.12 -10.97
CA TRP A 56 10.61 -12.50 -10.62
C TRP A 56 9.12 -12.68 -10.47
N ASP A 57 8.48 -11.93 -9.58
CA ASP A 57 7.06 -12.06 -9.27
C ASP A 57 6.18 -11.74 -10.47
N LYS A 58 6.54 -10.72 -11.26
CA LYS A 58 5.84 -10.44 -12.50
C LYS A 58 5.84 -11.63 -13.46
N ASN A 59 6.98 -12.30 -13.61
CA ASN A 59 7.08 -13.47 -14.47
C ASN A 59 6.22 -14.64 -13.93
N GLN A 60 6.23 -14.89 -12.62
CA GLN A 60 5.45 -15.97 -12.00
C GLN A 60 3.94 -15.70 -12.13
N VAL A 61 3.49 -14.50 -11.78
CA VAL A 61 2.06 -14.13 -11.90
C VAL A 61 1.57 -14.21 -13.35
N THR A 62 2.39 -13.79 -14.33
CA THR A 62 2.00 -13.82 -15.76
C THR A 62 2.13 -15.20 -16.41
N SER A 63 2.98 -16.10 -15.89
CA SER A 63 3.16 -17.45 -16.42
C SER A 63 1.93 -18.35 -16.29
N GLY A 64 1.03 -18.01 -15.37
CA GLY A 64 -0.17 -18.79 -15.09
C GLY A 64 0.02 -19.85 -14.00
N ALA A 65 1.21 -19.98 -13.43
CA ALA A 65 1.43 -20.86 -12.28
C ALA A 65 0.61 -20.38 -11.06
N ASP A 66 0.05 -21.34 -10.33
CA ASP A 66 -0.64 -21.05 -9.07
C ASP A 66 0.39 -20.80 -7.96
N ALA A 67 0.23 -19.71 -7.22
CA ALA A 67 1.11 -19.36 -6.12
C ALA A 67 0.71 -20.09 -4.83
N GLN A 68 1.71 -20.45 -4.00
CA GLN A 68 1.42 -21.11 -2.72
C GLN A 68 2.22 -20.54 -1.54
N ALA A 69 3.30 -19.81 -1.80
CA ALA A 69 4.06 -19.14 -0.78
C ALA A 69 4.58 -17.77 -1.25
N VAL A 70 4.73 -16.85 -0.29
CA VAL A 70 5.45 -15.58 -0.47
C VAL A 70 6.55 -15.49 0.58
N ILE A 71 7.79 -15.33 0.15
CA ILE A 71 8.94 -15.13 1.04
C ILE A 71 9.35 -13.66 0.99
N ILE A 72 9.39 -13.02 2.14
CA ILE A 72 9.61 -11.58 2.25
C ILE A 72 10.83 -11.34 3.14
N ASN A 73 11.74 -10.47 2.73
CA ASN A 73 12.84 -10.00 3.57
C ASN A 73 12.87 -8.48 3.70
N ALA A 74 13.24 -8.00 4.89
CA ALA A 74 13.49 -6.59 5.20
C ALA A 74 14.99 -6.34 5.43
N GLY A 75 15.44 -5.13 5.07
CA GLY A 75 16.82 -4.65 5.28
C GLY A 75 17.65 -4.53 4.02
N ILE A 76 17.47 -5.41 3.02
CA ILE A 76 18.16 -5.37 1.73
C ILE A 76 17.13 -5.54 0.62
N ALA A 77 17.13 -4.60 -0.33
CA ALA A 77 16.11 -4.48 -1.38
C ALA A 77 16.29 -5.48 -2.54
N ASN A 78 17.44 -6.10 -2.71
CA ASN A 78 17.79 -6.87 -3.90
C ASN A 78 17.53 -6.08 -5.20
N ALA A 79 17.88 -4.81 -5.18
CA ALA A 79 17.79 -3.88 -6.30
C ALA A 79 19.20 -3.42 -6.70
N CYS A 80 19.46 -3.23 -7.99
CA CYS A 80 20.78 -2.92 -8.54
C CYS A 80 21.84 -3.97 -8.19
N THR A 81 21.45 -5.23 -8.16
CA THR A 81 22.31 -6.39 -7.78
C THR A 81 22.80 -7.19 -8.98
N GLY A 82 22.60 -6.68 -10.20
CA GLY A 82 23.03 -7.32 -11.44
C GLY A 82 22.32 -8.66 -11.71
N GLU A 83 23.01 -9.57 -12.39
CA GLU A 83 22.48 -10.91 -12.70
C GLU A 83 22.30 -11.78 -11.45
N GLU A 84 23.10 -11.57 -10.42
CA GLU A 84 23.04 -12.29 -9.16
C GLU A 84 21.69 -12.10 -8.46
N GLY A 85 21.07 -10.91 -8.61
CA GLY A 85 19.78 -10.60 -8.00
C GLY A 85 18.67 -11.56 -8.40
N MET A 86 18.59 -11.96 -9.67
CA MET A 86 17.63 -12.98 -10.14
C MET A 86 18.00 -14.37 -9.62
N GLY A 87 19.31 -14.66 -9.52
CA GLY A 87 19.80 -15.87 -8.90
C GLY A 87 19.38 -16.00 -7.43
N TYR A 88 19.37 -14.90 -6.68
CA TYR A 88 18.89 -14.88 -5.28
C TYR A 88 17.38 -15.16 -5.20
N CYS A 89 16.57 -14.62 -6.12
CA CYS A 89 15.15 -14.95 -6.18
C CYS A 89 14.93 -16.45 -6.42
N ALA A 90 15.63 -17.02 -7.41
CA ALA A 90 15.53 -18.44 -7.73
C ALA A 90 15.98 -19.33 -6.56
N GLN A 91 17.06 -18.98 -5.87
CA GLN A 91 17.56 -19.73 -4.71
C GLN A 91 16.61 -19.63 -3.52
N THR A 92 16.00 -18.45 -3.28
CA THR A 92 14.96 -18.25 -2.25
C THR A 92 13.74 -19.12 -2.55
N ALA A 93 13.25 -19.08 -3.80
CA ALA A 93 12.10 -19.88 -4.23
C ALA A 93 12.38 -21.38 -4.11
N LYS A 94 13.58 -21.83 -4.51
CA LYS A 94 14.00 -23.23 -4.36
C LYS A 94 14.05 -23.66 -2.90
N ALA A 95 14.64 -22.84 -2.02
CA ALA A 95 14.71 -23.15 -0.59
C ALA A 95 13.31 -23.27 0.05
N ALA A 96 12.39 -22.40 -0.34
CA ALA A 96 10.99 -22.45 0.11
C ALA A 96 10.26 -23.69 -0.44
N ALA A 97 10.42 -23.98 -1.74
CA ALA A 97 9.80 -25.13 -2.38
C ALA A 97 10.25 -26.46 -1.74
N GLU A 98 11.55 -26.63 -1.52
CA GLU A 98 12.10 -27.82 -0.85
C GLU A 98 11.64 -27.95 0.61
N THR A 99 11.49 -26.83 1.30
CA THR A 99 11.13 -26.83 2.73
C THR A 99 9.63 -27.06 2.95
N LEU A 100 8.79 -26.50 2.07
CA LEU A 100 7.33 -26.54 2.19
C LEU A 100 6.70 -27.69 1.39
N GLY A 101 7.45 -28.32 0.47
CA GLY A 101 6.92 -29.34 -0.43
C GLY A 101 6.02 -28.79 -1.54
N VAL A 102 6.28 -27.56 -2.00
CA VAL A 102 5.52 -26.87 -3.06
C VAL A 102 6.35 -26.71 -4.32
N ALA A 103 5.72 -26.35 -5.44
CA ALA A 103 6.43 -26.05 -6.68
C ALA A 103 7.24 -24.75 -6.57
N ALA A 104 8.44 -24.70 -7.16
CA ALA A 104 9.28 -23.50 -7.07
C ALA A 104 8.73 -22.30 -7.86
N ASP A 105 7.99 -22.55 -8.93
CA ASP A 105 7.27 -21.54 -9.71
C ASP A 105 5.99 -21.02 -8.99
N GLY A 106 5.55 -21.71 -7.94
CA GLY A 106 4.51 -21.27 -7.02
C GLY A 106 5.02 -20.42 -5.84
N VAL A 107 6.33 -20.05 -5.82
CA VAL A 107 6.92 -19.21 -4.78
C VAL A 107 7.19 -17.81 -5.29
N LEU A 108 6.53 -16.83 -4.69
CA LEU A 108 6.76 -15.40 -4.89
C LEU A 108 7.78 -14.89 -3.86
N VAL A 109 8.52 -13.84 -4.21
CA VAL A 109 9.59 -13.29 -3.36
C VAL A 109 9.50 -11.76 -3.32
N ALA A 110 9.62 -11.17 -2.15
CA ALA A 110 9.63 -9.73 -2.00
C ALA A 110 10.78 -9.27 -1.09
N SER A 111 11.40 -8.17 -1.44
CA SER A 111 12.51 -7.60 -0.68
C SER A 111 12.31 -6.10 -0.47
N THR A 112 12.76 -5.58 0.66
CA THR A 112 12.75 -4.14 0.96
C THR A 112 13.96 -3.75 1.79
N GLY A 113 14.44 -2.51 1.65
CA GLY A 113 15.56 -1.96 2.39
C GLY A 113 16.59 -1.29 1.50
N VAL A 114 17.87 -1.45 1.81
CA VAL A 114 18.99 -0.76 1.12
C VAL A 114 19.16 -1.29 -0.29
N ILE A 115 19.33 -0.37 -1.25
CA ILE A 115 19.61 -0.62 -2.66
C ILE A 115 21.14 -0.83 -2.86
N GLY A 116 21.53 -1.73 -3.78
CA GLY A 116 22.93 -1.95 -4.17
C GLY A 116 23.70 -2.94 -3.28
N MET A 117 23.09 -3.45 -2.22
CA MET A 117 23.70 -4.51 -1.39
C MET A 117 23.31 -5.89 -1.91
N GLN A 118 24.30 -6.82 -1.94
CA GLN A 118 24.04 -8.21 -2.27
C GLN A 118 23.30 -8.93 -1.13
N LEU A 119 22.37 -9.80 -1.51
CA LEU A 119 21.52 -10.50 -0.54
C LEU A 119 22.31 -11.66 0.10
N PRO A 120 22.36 -11.79 1.44
CA PRO A 120 23.02 -12.91 2.10
C PRO A 120 22.15 -14.18 1.97
N ILE A 121 22.21 -14.85 0.84
CA ILE A 121 21.30 -15.93 0.46
C ILE A 121 21.31 -17.11 1.43
N ASP A 122 22.45 -17.41 2.04
CA ASP A 122 22.53 -18.48 3.06
C ASP A 122 21.67 -18.17 4.28
N LYS A 123 21.60 -16.89 4.70
CA LYS A 123 20.73 -16.45 5.79
C LYS A 123 19.25 -16.51 5.40
N ILE A 124 18.94 -16.15 4.15
CA ILE A 124 17.58 -16.27 3.61
C ILE A 124 17.14 -17.74 3.62
N ALA A 125 17.94 -18.65 3.09
CA ALA A 125 17.62 -20.08 3.07
C ALA A 125 17.47 -20.67 4.48
N ALA A 126 18.35 -20.27 5.42
CA ALA A 126 18.21 -20.65 6.83
C ALA A 126 16.94 -20.09 7.48
N GLY A 127 16.59 -18.83 7.17
CA GLY A 127 15.37 -18.18 7.64
C GLY A 127 14.10 -18.90 7.14
N VAL A 128 14.08 -19.29 5.86
CA VAL A 128 12.97 -20.10 5.30
C VAL A 128 12.77 -21.39 6.08
N LYS A 129 13.85 -22.14 6.33
CA LYS A 129 13.81 -23.40 7.10
C LYS A 129 13.34 -23.16 8.54
N ALA A 130 13.76 -22.06 9.16
CA ALA A 130 13.37 -21.70 10.51
C ALA A 130 11.89 -21.30 10.60
N MET A 131 11.32 -20.67 9.59
CA MET A 131 9.92 -20.22 9.56
C MET A 131 8.92 -21.37 9.35
N ALA A 132 9.26 -22.39 8.56
CA ALA A 132 8.32 -23.45 8.20
C ALA A 132 7.65 -24.14 9.43
N PRO A 133 8.37 -24.56 10.48
CA PRO A 133 7.73 -25.13 11.66
C PRO A 133 6.95 -24.12 12.53
N LEU A 134 7.08 -22.82 12.27
CA LEU A 134 6.42 -21.73 12.98
C LEU A 134 5.13 -21.25 12.31
N LEU A 135 4.82 -21.78 11.10
CA LEU A 135 3.61 -21.42 10.37
C LEU A 135 2.36 -21.65 11.22
N GLY A 136 1.50 -20.64 11.25
CA GLY A 136 0.22 -20.67 11.95
C GLY A 136 -0.78 -19.68 11.33
N ASP A 137 -2.05 -19.92 11.59
CA ASP A 137 -3.18 -19.14 11.07
C ASP A 137 -3.80 -18.19 12.13
N SER A 138 -3.14 -18.03 13.29
CA SER A 138 -3.60 -17.09 14.31
C SER A 138 -3.39 -15.62 13.90
N LEU A 139 -4.20 -14.73 14.48
CA LEU A 139 -4.01 -13.27 14.36
C LEU A 139 -2.59 -12.85 14.75
N GLU A 140 -2.03 -13.46 15.81
CA GLU A 140 -0.68 -13.17 16.27
C GLU A 140 0.36 -13.45 15.18
N LYS A 141 0.25 -14.58 14.45
CA LYS A 141 1.17 -14.93 13.37
C LYS A 141 1.10 -13.95 12.21
N GLY A 142 -0.09 -13.49 11.82
CA GLY A 142 -0.27 -12.41 10.85
C GLY A 142 0.38 -11.10 11.33
N THR A 143 0.19 -10.75 12.60
CA THR A 143 0.76 -9.55 13.21
C THR A 143 2.29 -9.61 13.30
N GLU A 144 2.87 -10.75 13.68
CA GLU A 144 4.32 -10.96 13.67
C GLU A 144 4.89 -10.81 12.25
N ALA A 145 4.25 -11.40 11.24
CA ALA A 145 4.66 -11.26 9.84
C ALA A 145 4.59 -9.80 9.38
N SER A 146 3.53 -9.07 9.71
CA SER A 146 3.39 -7.65 9.34
C SER A 146 4.45 -6.75 9.98
N LYS A 147 4.93 -7.10 11.18
CA LYS A 147 6.05 -6.40 11.86
C LYS A 147 7.40 -6.75 11.24
N ALA A 148 7.60 -8.00 10.81
CA ALA A 148 8.88 -8.47 10.26
C ALA A 148 9.25 -7.83 8.91
N ILE A 149 8.25 -7.34 8.16
CA ILE A 149 8.47 -6.68 6.86
C ILE A 149 8.74 -5.17 6.95
N MET A 150 8.59 -4.57 8.14
CA MET A 150 8.82 -3.13 8.36
C MET A 150 10.30 -2.76 8.17
N THR A 151 10.54 -1.51 7.76
CA THR A 151 11.89 -0.89 7.72
C THR A 151 11.94 0.34 8.60
N THR A 152 11.50 1.48 8.11
CA THR A 152 11.37 2.75 8.83
C THR A 152 9.96 2.97 9.38
N ASP A 153 9.04 2.09 9.07
CA ASP A 153 7.66 2.10 9.60
C ASP A 153 7.66 2.14 11.14
N THR A 154 6.76 2.93 11.72
CA THR A 154 6.59 3.01 13.18
C THR A 154 5.46 2.10 13.68
N LYS A 155 4.52 1.75 12.79
CA LYS A 155 3.35 0.91 13.07
C LYS A 155 3.23 -0.20 12.05
N ASN A 156 2.87 -1.42 12.49
CA ASN A 156 2.48 -2.47 11.56
C ASN A 156 1.10 -2.18 10.97
N LYS A 157 0.90 -2.55 9.72
CA LYS A 157 -0.30 -2.24 8.95
C LYS A 157 -0.95 -3.52 8.48
N GLN A 158 -2.15 -3.79 9.00
CA GLN A 158 -2.98 -4.94 8.63
C GLN A 158 -4.46 -4.61 8.76
N VAL A 159 -5.29 -5.35 8.03
CA VAL A 159 -6.75 -5.19 8.00
C VAL A 159 -7.39 -6.47 7.47
N ALA A 160 -8.62 -6.76 7.88
CA ALA A 160 -9.42 -7.85 7.31
C ALA A 160 -10.90 -7.51 7.28
N VAL A 161 -11.61 -8.09 6.31
CA VAL A 161 -13.06 -7.94 6.13
C VAL A 161 -13.69 -9.28 5.78
N GLN A 162 -14.93 -9.47 6.20
CA GLN A 162 -15.79 -10.57 5.76
C GLN A 162 -16.99 -10.01 5.01
N ILE A 163 -17.36 -10.69 3.93
CA ILE A 163 -18.55 -10.42 3.14
C ILE A 163 -19.37 -11.70 3.01
N ASP A 164 -20.67 -11.55 2.84
CA ASP A 164 -21.57 -12.65 2.57
C ASP A 164 -21.84 -12.73 1.06
N MET A 165 -21.48 -13.84 0.45
CA MET A 165 -21.76 -14.15 -0.94
C MET A 165 -22.82 -15.27 -1.02
N ASN A 166 -24.07 -14.89 -1.09
CA ASN A 166 -25.20 -15.84 -1.18
C ASN A 166 -25.20 -16.91 -0.07
N GLY A 167 -24.96 -16.50 1.19
CA GLY A 167 -24.89 -17.38 2.35
C GLY A 167 -23.53 -18.02 2.59
N THR A 168 -22.53 -17.71 1.76
CA THR A 168 -21.15 -18.15 1.95
C THR A 168 -20.29 -16.98 2.44
N THR A 169 -19.68 -17.12 3.62
CA THR A 169 -18.76 -16.10 4.12
C THR A 169 -17.43 -16.18 3.39
N VAL A 170 -17.05 -15.09 2.74
CA VAL A 170 -15.75 -14.90 2.10
C VAL A 170 -14.94 -13.88 2.93
N THR A 171 -13.68 -14.18 3.15
CA THR A 171 -12.76 -13.33 3.92
C THR A 171 -11.66 -12.78 3.02
N ILE A 172 -11.37 -11.49 3.17
CA ILE A 172 -10.21 -10.84 2.56
C ILE A 172 -9.39 -10.21 3.69
N GLY A 173 -8.09 -10.48 3.71
CA GLY A 173 -7.18 -9.90 4.68
C GLY A 173 -5.91 -9.41 4.02
N GLY A 174 -5.29 -8.38 4.58
CA GLY A 174 -4.07 -7.81 4.01
C GLY A 174 -3.11 -7.30 5.05
N MET A 175 -1.85 -7.21 4.66
CA MET A 175 -0.80 -6.49 5.38
C MET A 175 0.06 -5.71 4.39
N CYS A 176 0.61 -4.59 4.84
CA CYS A 176 1.55 -3.81 4.04
C CYS A 176 2.66 -3.19 4.88
N LYS A 177 3.70 -2.71 4.20
CA LYS A 177 4.73 -1.84 4.75
C LYS A 177 5.00 -0.70 3.79
N GLY A 178 5.37 0.43 4.35
CA GLY A 178 5.79 1.63 3.63
C GLY A 178 5.73 2.84 4.55
N SER A 179 6.77 3.67 4.52
CA SER A 179 6.93 4.87 5.32
C SER A 179 7.75 5.95 4.59
N GLY A 180 8.83 5.59 3.89
CA GLY A 180 9.59 6.47 3.00
C GLY A 180 9.73 5.89 1.61
N MET A 181 10.15 6.74 0.64
CA MET A 181 10.14 6.46 -0.81
C MET A 181 8.74 6.04 -1.27
N ILE A 182 7.73 6.87 -0.94
CA ILE A 182 6.31 6.60 -1.20
C ILE A 182 5.71 7.65 -2.13
N HIS A 183 5.66 7.34 -3.43
CA HIS A 183 4.88 8.04 -4.46
C HIS A 183 4.50 7.05 -5.56
N PRO A 184 3.44 6.26 -5.37
CA PRO A 184 3.07 5.23 -6.32
C PRO A 184 2.63 5.81 -7.67
N ASN A 185 3.30 5.33 -8.72
CA ASN A 185 2.76 5.32 -10.06
C ASN A 185 2.72 3.85 -10.51
N MET A 186 1.68 3.12 -10.09
CA MET A 186 1.54 1.66 -10.11
C MET A 186 2.33 0.90 -9.01
N CYS A 187 2.39 1.40 -7.80
CA CYS A 187 2.88 0.88 -6.52
C CYS A 187 4.21 1.46 -6.00
N THR A 188 4.22 1.93 -4.70
CA THR A 188 5.45 2.31 -3.95
C THR A 188 5.41 1.72 -2.55
N MET A 189 5.48 0.35 -2.42
CA MET A 189 5.37 -0.32 -1.13
C MET A 189 5.38 -1.84 -1.32
N LEU A 190 5.35 -2.59 -0.25
CA LEU A 190 4.98 -4.01 -0.31
C LEU A 190 3.61 -4.19 0.33
N SER A 191 2.67 -4.76 -0.41
CA SER A 191 1.37 -5.18 0.11
C SER A 191 1.04 -6.60 -0.32
N PHE A 192 0.50 -7.34 0.63
CA PHE A 192 0.11 -8.73 0.45
C PHE A 192 -1.33 -8.86 0.90
N VAL A 193 -2.19 -9.27 -0.02
CA VAL A 193 -3.62 -9.48 0.23
C VAL A 193 -3.94 -10.95 -0.03
N THR A 194 -4.68 -11.55 0.88
CA THR A 194 -5.09 -12.94 0.83
C THR A 194 -6.62 -13.03 0.88
N THR A 195 -7.19 -13.95 0.13
CA THR A 195 -8.63 -14.24 0.19
C THR A 195 -8.90 -15.72 0.02
N ASP A 196 -9.93 -16.21 0.69
CA ASP A 196 -10.44 -17.56 0.50
C ASP A 196 -11.52 -17.65 -0.60
N ALA A 197 -11.79 -16.54 -1.31
CA ALA A 197 -12.72 -16.52 -2.45
C ALA A 197 -12.29 -17.47 -3.57
N ALA A 198 -13.25 -18.14 -4.17
CA ALA A 198 -13.11 -18.78 -5.48
C ALA A 198 -13.42 -17.74 -6.56
N ILE A 199 -12.41 -17.35 -7.35
CA ILE A 199 -12.49 -16.34 -8.41
C ILE A 199 -11.52 -16.69 -9.54
N SER A 200 -11.90 -16.43 -10.80
CA SER A 200 -11.01 -16.66 -11.93
C SER A 200 -9.78 -15.73 -11.89
N LYS A 201 -8.68 -16.20 -12.44
CA LYS A 201 -7.42 -15.45 -12.47
C LYS A 201 -7.55 -14.12 -13.19
N GLU A 202 -8.28 -14.09 -14.28
CA GLU A 202 -8.50 -12.91 -15.11
C GLU A 202 -9.25 -11.82 -14.32
N LEU A 203 -10.34 -12.20 -13.64
CA LEU A 203 -11.13 -11.26 -12.83
C LEU A 203 -10.40 -10.84 -11.56
N LEU A 204 -9.61 -11.73 -10.97
CA LEU A 204 -8.76 -11.38 -9.81
C LEU A 204 -7.72 -10.31 -10.19
N GLN A 205 -7.05 -10.49 -11.35
CA GLN A 205 -6.08 -9.50 -11.85
C GLN A 205 -6.77 -8.20 -12.26
N GLU A 206 -7.94 -8.27 -12.90
CA GLU A 206 -8.70 -7.08 -13.28
C GLU A 206 -9.14 -6.29 -12.03
N ALA A 207 -9.73 -6.95 -11.03
CA ALA A 207 -10.14 -6.32 -9.78
C ALA A 207 -8.97 -5.58 -9.13
N LEU A 208 -7.81 -6.22 -9.00
CA LEU A 208 -6.62 -5.59 -8.43
C LEU A 208 -6.14 -4.41 -9.28
N SER A 209 -6.07 -4.58 -10.61
CA SER A 209 -5.52 -3.55 -11.51
C SER A 209 -6.38 -2.29 -11.56
N GLU A 210 -7.70 -2.42 -11.43
CA GLU A 210 -8.59 -1.27 -11.36
C GLU A 210 -8.54 -0.60 -9.98
N ASP A 211 -8.55 -1.39 -8.92
CA ASP A 211 -8.61 -0.90 -7.54
C ASP A 211 -7.39 -0.06 -7.16
N ILE A 212 -6.18 -0.47 -7.52
CA ILE A 212 -4.98 0.29 -7.16
C ILE A 212 -4.90 1.68 -7.76
N LYS A 213 -5.65 1.96 -8.83
CA LYS A 213 -5.73 3.31 -9.43
C LYS A 213 -6.37 4.33 -8.50
N ASP A 214 -7.22 3.87 -7.58
CA ASP A 214 -7.99 4.68 -6.64
C ASP A 214 -7.50 4.57 -5.20
N THR A 215 -6.59 3.65 -4.93
CA THR A 215 -6.05 3.36 -3.60
C THR A 215 -4.56 3.67 -3.51
N TYR A 216 -3.69 2.70 -3.72
CA TYR A 216 -2.24 2.92 -3.59
C TYR A 216 -1.67 3.99 -4.53
N ASN A 217 -2.20 4.14 -5.75
CA ASN A 217 -1.74 5.18 -6.67
C ASN A 217 -2.17 6.60 -6.23
N MET A 218 -2.99 6.70 -5.20
CA MET A 218 -3.47 7.97 -4.65
C MET A 218 -2.78 8.38 -3.35
N ILE A 219 -1.65 7.74 -2.97
CA ILE A 219 -0.86 8.16 -1.82
C ILE A 219 0.46 8.81 -2.22
N SER A 220 1.03 9.62 -1.33
CA SER A 220 2.42 10.12 -1.42
C SER A 220 2.96 10.54 -0.06
N VAL A 221 4.19 10.15 0.26
CA VAL A 221 4.95 10.67 1.40
C VAL A 221 5.97 11.71 0.95
N ASP A 222 6.80 11.40 -0.03
CA ASP A 222 7.98 12.19 -0.41
C ASP A 222 8.13 12.43 -1.93
N GLY A 223 7.22 11.93 -2.75
CA GLY A 223 7.28 12.11 -4.19
C GLY A 223 8.20 11.13 -4.92
N ASP A 224 8.87 10.21 -4.21
CA ASP A 224 9.83 9.28 -4.79
C ASP A 224 9.24 7.89 -5.02
N THR A 225 9.33 7.39 -6.27
CA THR A 225 8.84 6.06 -6.67
C THR A 225 9.92 5.00 -6.44
N SER A 226 9.62 3.97 -5.64
CA SER A 226 10.56 2.91 -5.28
C SER A 226 10.86 1.94 -6.43
N THR A 227 11.95 1.20 -6.26
CA THR A 227 12.39 0.13 -7.17
C THR A 227 11.71 -1.22 -6.90
N ASN A 228 11.05 -1.37 -5.75
CA ASN A 228 10.60 -2.67 -5.21
C ASN A 228 9.09 -2.84 -5.13
N ASP A 229 8.32 -1.83 -5.46
CA ASP A 229 6.88 -1.80 -5.21
C ASP A 229 6.14 -2.97 -5.81
N THR A 230 5.39 -3.63 -4.96
CA THR A 230 4.67 -4.87 -5.30
C THR A 230 3.38 -4.96 -4.48
N VAL A 231 2.25 -5.16 -5.14
CA VAL A 231 1.02 -5.67 -4.53
C VAL A 231 0.79 -7.08 -5.05
N LEU A 232 0.63 -8.04 -4.16
CA LEU A 232 0.25 -9.42 -4.48
C LEU A 232 -1.11 -9.72 -3.85
N LEU A 233 -2.01 -10.28 -4.65
CA LEU A 233 -3.32 -10.77 -4.22
C LEU A 233 -3.42 -12.27 -4.52
N LEU A 234 -3.67 -13.08 -3.47
CA LEU A 234 -3.70 -14.53 -3.52
C LEU A 234 -5.11 -15.02 -3.16
N ALA A 235 -5.72 -15.84 -4.02
CA ALA A 235 -7.05 -16.42 -3.82
C ALA A 235 -7.00 -17.96 -3.89
N ASN A 236 -7.33 -18.65 -2.78
CA ASN A 236 -7.23 -20.12 -2.68
C ASN A 236 -8.56 -20.86 -2.81
N GLY A 237 -9.69 -20.18 -2.87
CA GLY A 237 -11.01 -20.79 -3.10
C GLY A 237 -11.62 -21.55 -1.91
N LEU A 238 -11.00 -21.51 -0.72
CA LEU A 238 -11.41 -22.31 0.43
C LEU A 238 -12.67 -21.80 1.14
N ALA A 239 -13.22 -20.63 0.76
CA ALA A 239 -14.51 -20.17 1.25
C ALA A 239 -15.64 -21.11 0.78
N GLY A 240 -15.49 -21.68 -0.42
CA GLY A 240 -16.49 -22.58 -1.02
C GLY A 240 -17.65 -21.84 -1.69
N ASN A 241 -17.51 -20.56 -1.98
CA ASN A 241 -18.45 -19.83 -2.82
C ASN A 241 -18.42 -20.37 -4.25
N LYS A 242 -19.50 -20.13 -5.01
CA LYS A 242 -19.48 -20.37 -6.46
C LYS A 242 -18.36 -19.53 -7.08
N GLU A 243 -17.54 -20.14 -7.93
CA GLU A 243 -16.43 -19.42 -8.56
C GLU A 243 -16.96 -18.21 -9.34
N ILE A 244 -16.35 -17.05 -9.07
CA ILE A 244 -16.65 -15.80 -9.77
C ILE A 244 -15.93 -15.84 -11.12
N THR A 245 -16.69 -16.04 -12.20
CA THR A 245 -16.18 -16.14 -13.58
C THR A 245 -16.72 -15.05 -14.51
N GLU A 246 -17.59 -14.16 -13.99
CA GLU A 246 -18.20 -13.05 -14.72
C GLU A 246 -18.43 -11.85 -13.81
N LYS A 247 -18.62 -10.67 -14.39
CA LYS A 247 -18.85 -9.41 -13.65
C LYS A 247 -20.31 -9.31 -13.21
N ASN A 248 -20.68 -10.11 -12.24
CA ASN A 248 -21.99 -10.13 -11.60
C ASN A 248 -21.96 -9.41 -10.23
N GLU A 249 -23.02 -9.55 -9.44
CA GLU A 249 -23.16 -8.94 -8.11
C GLU A 249 -22.07 -9.43 -7.14
N ASP A 250 -21.69 -10.72 -7.18
CA ASP A 250 -20.64 -11.29 -6.34
C ASP A 250 -19.28 -10.66 -6.69
N TYR A 251 -19.00 -10.40 -7.99
CA TYR A 251 -17.80 -9.69 -8.41
C TYR A 251 -17.79 -8.24 -7.91
N ALA A 252 -18.92 -7.54 -8.02
CA ALA A 252 -19.02 -6.17 -7.53
C ALA A 252 -18.76 -6.09 -6.01
N LEU A 253 -19.36 -7.01 -5.25
CA LEU A 253 -19.16 -7.11 -3.79
C LEU A 253 -17.70 -7.44 -3.44
N PHE A 254 -17.06 -8.34 -4.20
CA PHE A 254 -15.64 -8.65 -4.05
C PHE A 254 -14.77 -7.42 -4.28
N CYS A 255 -15.03 -6.65 -5.35
CA CYS A 255 -14.30 -5.42 -5.67
C CYS A 255 -14.48 -4.35 -4.57
N GLU A 256 -15.68 -4.19 -4.02
CA GLU A 256 -15.94 -3.27 -2.90
C GLU A 256 -15.14 -3.67 -1.65
N ALA A 257 -15.12 -4.96 -1.31
CA ALA A 257 -14.37 -5.46 -0.17
C ALA A 257 -12.85 -5.33 -0.39
N LEU A 258 -12.35 -5.59 -1.60
CA LEU A 258 -10.95 -5.41 -1.96
C LEU A 258 -10.54 -3.93 -1.86
N ASN A 259 -11.40 -3.02 -2.35
CA ASN A 259 -11.19 -1.58 -2.25
C ASN A 259 -11.08 -1.13 -0.79
N TYR A 260 -11.97 -1.61 0.09
CA TYR A 260 -11.91 -1.32 1.51
C TYR A 260 -10.57 -1.75 2.14
N ILE A 261 -10.06 -2.94 1.80
CA ILE A 261 -8.75 -3.43 2.27
C ILE A 261 -7.63 -2.51 1.79
N ASN A 262 -7.56 -2.25 0.48
CA ASN A 262 -6.46 -1.51 -0.13
C ASN A 262 -6.48 -0.03 0.23
N GLU A 263 -7.66 0.61 0.31
CA GLU A 263 -7.79 2.00 0.78
C GLU A 263 -7.34 2.12 2.24
N THR A 264 -7.78 1.19 3.12
CA THR A 264 -7.37 1.19 4.52
C THR A 264 -5.87 1.04 4.68
N LEU A 265 -5.24 0.14 3.92
CA LEU A 265 -3.79 -0.06 3.96
C LEU A 265 -3.04 1.15 3.38
N ALA A 266 -3.54 1.75 2.30
CA ALA A 266 -2.99 2.96 1.69
C ALA A 266 -3.01 4.15 2.66
N LYS A 267 -4.14 4.40 3.33
CA LYS A 267 -4.26 5.43 4.39
C LYS A 267 -3.29 5.18 5.55
N LYS A 268 -3.18 3.93 6.01
CA LYS A 268 -2.23 3.57 7.08
C LYS A 268 -0.77 3.81 6.67
N MET A 269 -0.41 3.63 5.40
CA MET A 269 0.93 3.94 4.91
C MET A 269 1.17 5.45 4.84
N ALA A 270 0.24 6.21 4.27
CA ALA A 270 0.36 7.66 4.18
C ALA A 270 0.46 8.31 5.58
N GLY A 271 -0.35 7.83 6.54
CA GLY A 271 -0.36 8.32 7.92
C GLY A 271 0.76 7.79 8.83
N ASP A 272 1.68 6.97 8.29
CA ASP A 272 2.90 6.50 8.95
C ASP A 272 4.15 6.87 8.12
N GLY A 273 4.07 7.98 7.35
CA GLY A 273 5.21 8.52 6.63
C GLY A 273 6.37 8.86 7.56
N GLU A 274 7.62 8.75 7.07
CA GLU A 274 8.82 9.01 7.88
C GLU A 274 8.78 10.37 8.57
N GLY A 275 8.71 10.35 9.91
CA GLY A 275 8.68 11.54 10.75
C GLY A 275 7.37 12.34 10.68
N CYS A 276 6.30 11.87 10.04
CA CYS A 276 5.04 12.59 9.96
C CYS A 276 4.33 12.71 11.33
N THR A 277 3.50 13.73 11.46
CA THR A 277 2.65 13.97 12.64
C THR A 277 1.16 13.93 12.31
N ALA A 278 0.79 14.11 11.03
CA ALA A 278 -0.59 14.10 10.59
C ALA A 278 -0.77 13.41 9.23
N LEU A 279 -1.85 12.63 9.09
CA LEU A 279 -2.39 12.21 7.81
C LEU A 279 -3.07 13.41 7.14
N PHE A 280 -2.71 13.69 5.91
CA PHE A 280 -3.31 14.75 5.11
C PHE A 280 -4.08 14.16 3.92
N GLU A 281 -5.40 14.26 3.98
CA GLU A 281 -6.30 13.86 2.91
C GLU A 281 -6.69 15.07 2.04
N VAL A 282 -6.70 14.89 0.73
CA VAL A 282 -7.18 15.89 -0.23
C VAL A 282 -8.28 15.29 -1.07
N LYS A 283 -9.47 15.84 -0.96
CA LYS A 283 -10.65 15.45 -1.71
C LYS A 283 -11.01 16.53 -2.73
N ILE A 284 -10.96 16.18 -4.00
CA ILE A 284 -11.47 17.02 -5.09
C ILE A 284 -12.87 16.54 -5.46
N VAL A 285 -13.83 17.43 -5.46
CA VAL A 285 -15.21 17.17 -5.87
C VAL A 285 -15.62 18.13 -7.00
N GLY A 286 -16.73 17.84 -7.66
CA GLY A 286 -17.23 18.70 -8.73
C GLY A 286 -16.36 18.72 -9.99
N ALA A 287 -15.58 17.68 -10.25
CA ALA A 287 -14.74 17.57 -11.44
C ALA A 287 -15.53 17.04 -12.67
N GLU A 288 -15.08 17.36 -13.89
CA GLU A 288 -15.64 16.81 -15.13
C GLU A 288 -15.35 15.31 -15.26
N THR A 289 -14.14 14.90 -14.86
CA THR A 289 -13.70 13.50 -14.92
C THR A 289 -12.97 13.10 -13.63
N LYS A 290 -13.00 11.80 -13.32
CA LYS A 290 -12.25 11.25 -12.20
C LYS A 290 -10.75 11.47 -12.33
N ASP A 291 -10.20 11.39 -13.55
CA ASP A 291 -8.78 11.61 -13.79
C ASP A 291 -8.38 13.07 -13.54
N GLN A 292 -9.22 14.04 -13.91
CA GLN A 292 -9.00 15.44 -13.54
C GLN A 292 -8.92 15.60 -12.01
N ALA A 293 -9.88 15.03 -11.29
CA ALA A 293 -9.89 15.08 -9.81
C ALA A 293 -8.63 14.43 -9.20
N LYS A 294 -8.19 13.27 -9.72
CA LYS A 294 -6.98 12.58 -9.30
C LYS A 294 -5.72 13.43 -9.47
N VAL A 295 -5.55 14.05 -10.65
CA VAL A 295 -4.39 14.89 -10.94
C VAL A 295 -4.32 16.07 -9.98
N LEU A 296 -5.45 16.74 -9.75
CA LEU A 296 -5.55 17.86 -8.81
C LEU A 296 -5.22 17.43 -7.36
N ALA A 297 -5.85 16.36 -6.88
CA ALA A 297 -5.64 15.87 -5.51
C ALA A 297 -4.18 15.45 -5.28
N LYS A 298 -3.58 14.69 -6.22
CA LYS A 298 -2.18 14.27 -6.13
C LYS A 298 -1.22 15.46 -6.14
N SER A 299 -1.47 16.48 -6.95
CA SER A 299 -0.63 17.69 -6.97
C SER A 299 -0.57 18.38 -5.61
N VAL A 300 -1.69 18.42 -4.89
CA VAL A 300 -1.76 19.05 -3.57
C VAL A 300 -0.99 18.24 -2.52
N ILE A 301 -1.23 16.92 -2.42
CA ILE A 301 -0.55 16.07 -1.41
C ILE A 301 0.96 15.95 -1.63
N THR A 302 1.45 16.22 -2.85
CA THR A 302 2.89 16.18 -3.18
C THR A 302 3.59 17.53 -3.04
N SER A 303 2.84 18.61 -2.83
CA SER A 303 3.39 19.95 -2.65
C SER A 303 4.13 20.08 -1.33
N SER A 304 5.46 20.21 -1.36
CA SER A 304 6.27 20.42 -0.15
C SER A 304 5.82 21.64 0.66
N LEU A 305 5.39 22.74 0.00
CA LEU A 305 4.88 23.92 0.66
C LEU A 305 3.54 23.65 1.39
N THR A 306 2.64 22.90 0.76
CA THR A 306 1.38 22.51 1.40
C THR A 306 1.62 21.58 2.57
N LYS A 307 2.46 20.55 2.42
CA LYS A 307 2.82 19.61 3.49
C LYS A 307 3.47 20.34 4.68
N ALA A 308 4.33 21.34 4.43
CA ALA A 308 4.93 22.16 5.48
C ALA A 308 3.89 23.08 6.16
N ALA A 309 2.86 23.55 5.46
CA ALA A 309 1.77 24.30 6.07
C ALA A 309 0.93 23.42 7.01
N ILE A 310 0.62 22.17 6.60
CA ILE A 310 -0.06 21.22 7.48
C ILE A 310 0.75 20.96 8.75
N PHE A 311 2.07 20.75 8.65
CA PHE A 311 2.95 20.62 9.81
C PHE A 311 2.91 21.84 10.73
N GLY A 312 2.83 23.05 10.16
CA GLY A 312 2.74 24.30 10.91
C GLY A 312 1.34 24.66 11.37
N HIS A 313 0.34 23.81 11.14
CA HIS A 313 -1.08 24.09 11.40
C HIS A 313 -1.56 25.41 10.78
N ASP A 314 -0.98 25.75 9.61
CA ASP A 314 -1.28 26.97 8.85
C ASP A 314 -2.33 26.65 7.76
N ALA A 315 -3.48 27.31 7.86
CA ALA A 315 -4.58 27.17 6.89
C ALA A 315 -4.26 27.82 5.54
N ASN A 316 -3.09 27.49 4.99
CA ASN A 316 -2.50 28.13 3.80
C ASN A 316 -3.19 27.66 2.50
N TRP A 317 -4.41 28.13 2.31
CA TRP A 317 -5.20 27.87 1.10
C TRP A 317 -4.50 28.29 -0.19
N GLY A 318 -3.67 29.32 -0.14
CA GLY A 318 -2.90 29.79 -1.31
C GLY A 318 -1.95 28.74 -1.85
N ARG A 319 -1.32 27.95 -0.96
CA ARG A 319 -0.44 26.83 -1.38
C ARG A 319 -1.24 25.69 -2.01
N ILE A 320 -2.45 25.42 -1.53
CA ILE A 320 -3.35 24.40 -2.10
C ILE A 320 -3.76 24.82 -3.51
N LEU A 321 -4.31 26.04 -3.69
CA LEU A 321 -4.71 26.53 -5.01
C LEU A 321 -3.52 26.62 -5.97
N CYS A 322 -2.36 27.04 -5.48
CA CYS A 322 -1.13 27.05 -6.28
C CYS A 322 -0.78 25.63 -6.76
N ALA A 323 -0.84 24.62 -5.88
CA ALA A 323 -0.58 23.24 -6.24
C ALA A 323 -1.59 22.69 -7.25
N MET A 324 -2.86 23.02 -7.10
CA MET A 324 -3.88 22.72 -8.12
C MET A 324 -3.57 23.40 -9.44
N GLY A 325 -3.16 24.68 -9.43
CA GLY A 325 -2.91 25.49 -10.61
C GLY A 325 -1.75 25.00 -11.50
N TYR A 326 -0.71 24.40 -10.93
CA TYR A 326 0.40 23.83 -11.71
C TYR A 326 0.25 22.33 -11.97
N SER A 327 -0.85 21.71 -11.58
CA SER A 327 -1.07 20.26 -11.69
C SER A 327 -1.10 19.73 -13.14
N GLY A 328 -1.37 20.61 -14.10
CA GLY A 328 -1.63 20.28 -15.51
C GLY A 328 -3.11 20.00 -15.83
N ALA A 329 -3.96 19.80 -14.83
CA ALA A 329 -5.40 19.73 -15.04
C ALA A 329 -6.01 21.13 -15.23
N GLN A 330 -7.03 21.24 -16.06
CA GLN A 330 -7.73 22.49 -16.29
C GLN A 330 -8.89 22.65 -15.31
N PHE A 331 -9.06 23.83 -14.71
CA PHE A 331 -10.19 24.21 -13.90
C PHE A 331 -10.29 25.73 -13.84
N ASP A 332 -11.43 26.26 -13.42
CA ASP A 332 -11.66 27.70 -13.23
C ASP A 332 -11.36 28.09 -11.76
N PRO A 333 -10.21 28.72 -11.48
CA PRO A 333 -9.84 29.06 -10.10
C PRO A 333 -10.79 30.08 -9.44
N GLU A 334 -11.56 30.86 -10.23
CA GLU A 334 -12.52 31.84 -9.72
C GLU A 334 -13.83 31.19 -9.23
N LYS A 335 -13.99 29.86 -9.41
CA LYS A 335 -15.17 29.11 -8.96
C LYS A 335 -14.90 28.15 -7.83
N VAL A 336 -13.65 27.98 -7.40
CA VAL A 336 -13.28 27.00 -6.40
C VAL A 336 -13.83 27.37 -5.02
N ASP A 337 -14.46 26.41 -4.36
CA ASP A 337 -14.69 26.45 -2.91
C ASP A 337 -13.69 25.53 -2.21
N LEU A 338 -13.11 25.97 -1.10
CA LEU A 338 -12.13 25.19 -0.35
C LEU A 338 -12.49 25.15 1.15
N PHE A 339 -12.40 23.95 1.70
CA PHE A 339 -12.71 23.68 3.10
C PHE A 339 -11.58 22.89 3.76
N PHE A 340 -11.39 23.09 5.06
CA PHE A 340 -10.68 22.15 5.93
C PHE A 340 -11.65 21.43 6.85
N GLU A 341 -11.39 20.14 7.09
CA GLU A 341 -12.19 19.28 7.94
C GLU A 341 -11.30 18.36 8.78
N SER A 342 -11.69 18.12 10.02
CA SER A 342 -11.10 17.14 10.93
C SER A 342 -12.10 16.75 12.02
N ALA A 343 -11.71 15.96 13.00
CA ALA A 343 -12.53 15.66 14.18
C ALA A 343 -12.89 16.93 14.99
N ALA A 344 -12.09 18.01 14.88
CA ALA A 344 -12.33 19.26 15.59
C ALA A 344 -13.32 20.19 14.89
N GLY A 345 -13.69 19.96 13.63
CA GLY A 345 -14.67 20.78 12.92
C GLY A 345 -14.52 20.79 11.40
N HIS A 346 -15.35 21.64 10.78
CA HIS A 346 -15.39 21.88 9.34
C HIS A 346 -15.42 23.39 9.09
N MET A 347 -14.57 23.90 8.21
CA MET A 347 -14.45 25.34 7.96
C MET A 347 -14.25 25.63 6.47
N GLN A 348 -15.06 26.53 5.92
CA GLN A 348 -14.82 27.10 4.58
C GLN A 348 -13.80 28.22 4.67
N ILE A 349 -12.80 28.20 3.79
CA ILE A 349 -11.74 29.20 3.71
C ILE A 349 -11.69 29.92 2.36
N ILE A 350 -12.21 29.31 1.30
CA ILE A 350 -12.39 29.91 -0.03
C ILE A 350 -13.82 29.70 -0.48
N LYS A 351 -14.41 30.73 -1.05
CA LYS A 351 -15.70 30.68 -1.73
C LYS A 351 -15.59 31.41 -3.06
N ASP A 352 -15.99 30.73 -4.14
CA ASP A 352 -15.93 31.27 -5.53
C ASP A 352 -14.56 31.93 -5.82
N GLY A 353 -13.46 31.21 -5.51
CA GLY A 353 -12.10 31.64 -5.74
C GLY A 353 -11.56 32.72 -4.80
N VAL A 354 -12.38 33.25 -3.88
CA VAL A 354 -12.01 34.36 -2.99
C VAL A 354 -11.98 33.89 -1.54
N ALA A 355 -10.96 34.34 -0.79
CA ALA A 355 -10.86 34.04 0.65
C ALA A 355 -12.07 34.64 1.40
N VAL A 356 -12.64 33.84 2.31
CA VAL A 356 -13.66 34.30 3.24
C VAL A 356 -13.03 34.65 4.60
N ASP A 357 -13.70 35.46 5.39
CA ASP A 357 -13.28 35.69 6.77
C ASP A 357 -13.47 34.40 7.58
N TYR A 358 -12.42 33.96 8.23
CA TYR A 358 -12.44 32.78 9.12
C TYR A 358 -11.61 33.02 10.39
N SER A 359 -11.85 32.20 11.40
CA SER A 359 -11.10 32.27 12.66
C SER A 359 -9.81 31.48 12.55
N GLU A 360 -8.66 32.13 12.67
CA GLU A 360 -7.34 31.48 12.73
C GLU A 360 -7.23 30.51 13.92
N GLU A 361 -7.89 30.81 15.04
CA GLU A 361 -7.90 29.93 16.22
C GLU A 361 -8.65 28.62 15.92
N GLU A 362 -9.81 28.71 15.24
CA GLU A 362 -10.57 27.51 14.83
C GLU A 362 -9.83 26.73 13.74
N ALA A 363 -9.24 27.42 12.77
CA ALA A 363 -8.43 26.79 11.72
C ALA A 363 -7.26 26.00 12.34
N THR A 364 -6.53 26.59 13.28
CA THR A 364 -5.46 25.92 14.01
C THR A 364 -5.95 24.69 14.77
N LYS A 365 -7.13 24.74 15.42
CA LYS A 365 -7.72 23.57 16.09
C LYS A 365 -8.01 22.43 15.09
N ILE A 366 -8.60 22.77 13.94
CA ILE A 366 -8.90 21.78 12.88
C ILE A 366 -7.61 21.15 12.36
N LEU A 367 -6.60 21.95 12.09
CA LEU A 367 -5.31 21.50 11.52
C LEU A 367 -4.39 20.81 12.54
N SER A 368 -4.67 20.90 13.84
CA SER A 368 -3.90 20.22 14.89
C SER A 368 -4.32 18.76 15.14
N GLU A 369 -5.39 18.31 14.47
CA GLU A 369 -5.83 16.92 14.56
C GLU A 369 -4.90 15.97 13.78
N PRO A 370 -4.80 14.70 14.19
CA PRO A 370 -3.92 13.73 13.53
C PRO A 370 -4.37 13.34 12.12
N GLU A 371 -5.61 13.66 11.75
CA GLU A 371 -6.19 13.44 10.42
C GLU A 371 -6.86 14.74 9.96
N VAL A 372 -6.37 15.30 8.87
CA VAL A 372 -6.83 16.56 8.30
C VAL A 372 -7.22 16.36 6.85
N THR A 373 -8.40 16.83 6.47
CA THR A 373 -8.91 16.78 5.09
C THR A 373 -9.02 18.19 4.52
N ALA A 374 -8.44 18.42 3.34
CA ALA A 374 -8.78 19.56 2.50
C ALA A 374 -9.77 19.13 1.43
N ILE A 375 -10.90 19.81 1.30
CA ILE A 375 -11.95 19.54 0.32
C ILE A 375 -12.00 20.71 -0.65
N ALA A 376 -11.74 20.47 -1.94
CA ALA A 376 -11.88 21.49 -2.98
C ALA A 376 -12.99 21.10 -3.95
N ASP A 377 -14.03 21.94 -4.04
CA ASP A 377 -15.09 21.83 -5.03
C ASP A 377 -14.77 22.76 -6.21
N ILE A 378 -14.54 22.18 -7.40
CA ILE A 378 -14.19 22.92 -8.60
C ILE A 378 -15.39 23.23 -9.51
N LYS A 379 -16.59 22.77 -9.16
CA LYS A 379 -17.89 23.12 -9.79
C LYS A 379 -17.95 22.93 -11.30
N MET A 380 -17.33 21.86 -11.83
CA MET A 380 -17.29 21.57 -13.27
C MET A 380 -18.10 20.33 -13.65
N GLY A 381 -18.49 19.48 -12.69
CA GLY A 381 -19.22 18.23 -12.91
C GLY A 381 -19.53 17.49 -11.62
N ASP A 382 -19.66 16.17 -11.70
CA ASP A 382 -20.02 15.31 -10.56
C ASP A 382 -18.92 14.32 -10.14
N ALA A 383 -17.79 14.30 -10.89
CA ALA A 383 -16.71 13.38 -10.59
C ALA A 383 -15.90 13.86 -9.37
N GLN A 384 -15.32 12.87 -8.67
CA GLN A 384 -14.50 13.14 -7.49
C GLN A 384 -13.36 12.15 -7.36
N ALA A 385 -12.33 12.53 -6.63
CA ALA A 385 -11.25 11.65 -6.21
C ALA A 385 -10.62 12.13 -4.90
N THR A 386 -10.04 11.18 -4.16
CA THR A 386 -9.32 11.46 -2.92
C THR A 386 -7.87 11.00 -3.04
N ALA A 387 -6.94 11.76 -2.47
CA ALA A 387 -5.54 11.40 -2.35
C ALA A 387 -5.09 11.56 -0.89
N TRP A 388 -4.13 10.73 -0.46
CA TRP A 388 -3.63 10.72 0.91
C TRP A 388 -2.13 10.97 0.95
N GLY A 389 -1.72 11.87 1.78
CA GLY A 389 -0.34 12.21 2.08
C GLY A 389 -0.14 12.38 3.58
N CYS A 390 0.95 13.01 3.93
CA CYS A 390 1.24 13.43 5.30
C CYS A 390 1.89 14.80 5.28
N ASP A 391 2.02 15.43 6.44
CA ASP A 391 2.80 16.63 6.63
C ASP A 391 4.29 16.42 6.31
N LEU A 392 5.07 17.49 6.22
CA LEU A 392 6.53 17.47 6.03
C LEU A 392 7.21 18.10 7.25
N THR A 393 7.93 17.26 8.00
CA THR A 393 8.53 17.63 9.27
C THR A 393 10.06 17.73 9.20
N PHE A 394 10.69 18.27 10.23
CA PHE A 394 12.15 18.23 10.40
C PHE A 394 12.69 16.81 10.56
N ASP A 395 11.89 15.90 11.15
CA ASP A 395 12.31 14.52 11.38
C ASP A 395 12.41 13.73 10.07
N TYR A 396 11.61 14.06 9.02
CA TYR A 396 11.79 13.50 7.69
C TYR A 396 13.23 13.71 7.18
N VAL A 397 13.72 14.95 7.24
CA VAL A 397 15.07 15.29 6.80
C VAL A 397 16.13 14.58 7.66
N LYS A 398 15.93 14.54 8.97
CA LYS A 398 16.85 13.88 9.91
C LYS A 398 16.96 12.37 9.65
N ILE A 399 15.82 11.68 9.44
CA ILE A 399 15.78 10.24 9.15
C ILE A 399 16.52 9.95 7.84
N ASN A 400 16.27 10.74 6.79
CA ASN A 400 16.81 10.48 5.46
C ASN A 400 18.26 10.95 5.27
N ALA A 401 18.75 11.90 6.07
CA ALA A 401 20.15 12.33 6.05
C ALA A 401 21.12 11.21 6.46
N ASP A 402 20.69 10.28 7.32
CA ASP A 402 21.52 9.21 7.90
C ASP A 402 21.08 7.79 7.45
N TYR A 403 20.30 7.65 6.39
CA TYR A 403 19.75 6.35 5.93
C TYR A 403 20.81 5.33 5.46
N ARG A 404 22.08 5.59 5.60
CA ARG A 404 23.19 4.69 5.24
C ARG A 404 23.34 3.47 6.15
N SER A 405 22.75 3.52 7.30
CA SER A 405 22.94 2.48 8.33
C SER A 405 22.04 1.27 8.16
#